data_8897825bf758ce825624e7de652d6e26
#
_entry.id   8897825bf758ce825624e7de652d6e26
#
_cell.length_a   1.000
_cell.length_b   1.000
_cell.length_c   1.000
_cell.angle_alpha   90.00
_cell.angle_beta   90.00
_cell.angle_gamma   90.00
#
_symmetry.space_group_name_H-M   'P 1'
#
loop_
_entity.id
_entity.type
_entity.pdbx_description
1 polymer ?
#
loop_
_entity_poly.entity_id
_entity_poly.type
_entity_poly.pdbx_seq_one_letter_code
_entity_poly.pdbx_strand_id
1 'polypeptide(L)'
;MNQLDQRLVLCDLDHLLLGADGNLTQVVRDVLQLFVRRGGRFTVFSQRTPRAVRSILGSVRLNAPALVCGGAMAYHFADGTSRTLCSFAGQDADLFTRLPDAAGVGVALQMTDGTTRVLRMSEALERHLRQEWTPYLLANAADIKGEEVLRVLLYQDSKAVPMISLLEKSLGDRTAVLLGERAAADTLILTPRTVSGHEMLDAVCMPVGINPEDVLVLAGGMSMLELVRNASRSVAAADAPPELRLAAQKVTLTDAAAGSAVEVLYRMVRDAENLA
;
A
#
# COMPACT_ATOMS: atom_id res chain seq x y z
N MET A 1 -28.48 -9.96 -13.21
CA MET A 1 -27.11 -9.51 -12.90
C MET A 1 -27.05 -9.27 -11.41
N ASN A 2 -26.15 -9.95 -10.72
CA ASN A 2 -25.99 -9.77 -9.28
C ASN A 2 -25.44 -8.36 -9.03
N GLN A 3 -25.99 -7.59 -8.09
CA GLN A 3 -25.55 -6.20 -7.82
C GLN A 3 -24.08 -6.09 -7.40
N LEU A 4 -23.44 -7.19 -6.98
CA LEU A 4 -22.03 -7.25 -6.63
C LEU A 4 -21.12 -7.34 -7.85
N ASP A 5 -21.58 -7.83 -9.01
CA ASP A 5 -20.76 -8.06 -10.21
C ASP A 5 -20.12 -6.78 -10.78
N GLN A 6 -20.73 -5.63 -10.51
CA GLN A 6 -20.25 -4.32 -10.95
C GLN A 6 -19.59 -3.52 -9.83
N ARG A 7 -19.33 -4.13 -8.67
CA ARG A 7 -18.72 -3.44 -7.52
C ARG A 7 -17.34 -3.97 -7.23
N LEU A 8 -16.39 -3.04 -7.12
CA LEU A 8 -15.04 -3.32 -6.67
C LEU A 8 -14.84 -2.74 -5.27
N VAL A 9 -14.33 -3.55 -4.35
CA VAL A 9 -13.86 -3.08 -3.05
C VAL A 9 -12.33 -3.03 -3.08
N LEU A 10 -11.78 -1.83 -2.85
CA LEU A 10 -10.36 -1.57 -2.65
C LEU A 10 -10.13 -1.33 -1.15
N CYS A 11 -9.46 -2.27 -0.48
CA CYS A 11 -9.33 -2.30 0.97
C CYS A 11 -7.88 -2.12 1.43
N ASP A 12 -7.67 -1.35 2.48
CA ASP A 12 -6.39 -1.24 3.16
C ASP A 12 -6.00 -2.60 3.78
N LEU A 13 -4.97 -3.25 3.21
CA LEU A 13 -4.47 -4.52 3.73
C LEU A 13 -3.85 -4.34 5.11
N ASP A 14 -3.00 -3.33 5.22
CA ASP A 14 -2.08 -3.17 6.34
C ASP A 14 -2.79 -2.77 7.65
N HIS A 15 -3.87 -1.99 7.57
CA HIS A 15 -4.58 -1.48 8.73
C HIS A 15 -5.92 -2.16 9.00
N LEU A 16 -6.58 -2.74 7.98
CA LEU A 16 -7.94 -3.27 8.14
C LEU A 16 -8.05 -4.79 8.13
N LEU A 17 -7.11 -5.48 7.46
CA LEU A 17 -7.25 -6.92 7.24
C LEU A 17 -6.31 -7.76 8.09
N LEU A 18 -5.19 -7.17 8.53
CA LEU A 18 -4.17 -7.89 9.30
C LEU A 18 -4.49 -7.89 10.79
N GLY A 19 -4.36 -9.05 11.40
CA GLY A 19 -4.35 -9.17 12.86
C GLY A 19 -3.06 -8.61 13.48
N ALA A 20 -2.99 -8.65 14.80
CA ALA A 20 -1.83 -8.20 15.56
C ALA A 20 -0.53 -8.96 15.22
N ASP A 21 -0.64 -10.18 14.71
CA ASP A 21 0.47 -11.03 14.24
C ASP A 21 0.91 -10.73 12.80
N GLY A 22 0.28 -9.75 12.13
CA GLY A 22 0.57 -9.37 10.75
C GLY A 22 0.00 -10.34 9.71
N ASN A 23 -0.88 -11.25 10.08
CA ASN A 23 -1.53 -12.20 9.19
C ASN A 23 -3.02 -11.93 9.04
N LEU A 24 -3.62 -12.43 7.94
CA LEU A 24 -5.07 -12.46 7.80
C LEU A 24 -5.67 -13.42 8.82
N THR A 25 -6.69 -12.99 9.56
CA THR A 25 -7.45 -13.89 10.44
C THR A 25 -8.34 -14.82 9.61
N GLN A 26 -8.77 -15.95 10.21
CA GLN A 26 -9.67 -16.88 9.51
C GLN A 26 -10.99 -16.22 9.13
N VAL A 27 -11.54 -15.38 10.01
CA VAL A 27 -12.78 -14.63 9.76
C VAL A 27 -12.67 -13.72 8.54
N VAL A 28 -11.55 -13.00 8.42
CA VAL A 28 -11.27 -12.16 7.24
C VAL A 28 -11.20 -13.02 5.97
N ARG A 29 -10.49 -14.15 6.01
CA ARG A 29 -10.40 -15.06 4.86
C ARG A 29 -11.77 -15.56 4.41
N ASP A 30 -12.60 -15.99 5.35
CA ASP A 30 -13.93 -16.54 5.07
C ASP A 30 -14.86 -15.50 4.45
N VAL A 31 -14.85 -14.27 4.96
CA VAL A 31 -15.67 -13.17 4.42
C VAL A 31 -15.19 -12.74 3.04
N LEU A 32 -13.88 -12.65 2.80
CA LEU A 32 -13.33 -12.35 1.48
C LEU A 32 -13.71 -13.42 0.46
N GLN A 33 -13.58 -14.69 0.82
CA GLN A 33 -13.99 -15.80 -0.05
C GLN A 33 -15.51 -15.79 -0.32
N LEU A 34 -16.32 -15.49 0.69
CA LEU A 34 -17.76 -15.35 0.54
C LEU A 34 -18.09 -14.21 -0.44
N PHE A 35 -17.51 -13.03 -0.24
CA PHE A 35 -17.74 -11.86 -1.08
C PHE A 35 -17.40 -12.13 -2.55
N VAL A 36 -16.22 -12.72 -2.81
CA VAL A 36 -15.80 -13.08 -4.18
C VAL A 36 -16.69 -14.16 -4.79
N ARG A 37 -17.06 -15.21 -4.03
CA ARG A 37 -17.99 -16.25 -4.53
C ARG A 37 -19.38 -15.73 -4.88
N ARG A 38 -19.78 -14.61 -4.25
CA ARG A 38 -21.07 -13.93 -4.56
C ARG A 38 -20.94 -12.93 -5.70
N GLY A 39 -19.84 -12.95 -6.45
CA GLY A 39 -19.61 -12.12 -7.64
C GLY A 39 -18.91 -10.78 -7.34
N GLY A 40 -18.63 -10.45 -6.08
CA GLY A 40 -17.96 -9.22 -5.73
C GLY A 40 -16.50 -9.21 -6.22
N ARG A 41 -16.02 -8.05 -6.64
CA ARG A 41 -14.60 -7.83 -6.97
C ARG A 41 -13.89 -7.23 -5.78
N PHE A 42 -12.73 -7.80 -5.45
CA PHE A 42 -11.97 -7.41 -4.28
C PHE A 42 -10.49 -7.26 -4.61
N THR A 43 -9.92 -6.16 -4.15
CA THR A 43 -8.48 -5.92 -4.22
C THR A 43 -8.00 -5.13 -3.00
N VAL A 44 -6.69 -4.96 -2.88
CA VAL A 44 -6.07 -4.31 -1.73
C VAL A 44 -5.15 -3.16 -2.13
N PHE A 45 -5.02 -2.20 -1.22
CA PHE A 45 -3.92 -1.25 -1.14
C PHE A 45 -2.95 -1.70 -0.04
N SER A 46 -1.63 -1.60 -0.29
CA SER A 46 -0.62 -1.93 0.71
C SER A 46 0.66 -1.14 0.51
N GLN A 47 1.33 -0.85 1.62
CA GLN A 47 2.69 -0.31 1.62
C GLN A 47 3.74 -1.36 1.21
N ARG A 48 3.39 -2.63 1.21
CA ARG A 48 4.27 -3.77 0.97
C ARG A 48 4.54 -3.99 -0.51
N THR A 49 5.60 -4.76 -0.79
CA THR A 49 5.90 -5.25 -2.15
C THR A 49 4.91 -6.32 -2.59
N PRO A 50 4.76 -6.58 -3.91
CA PRO A 50 3.90 -7.65 -4.41
C PRO A 50 4.20 -9.01 -3.76
N ARG A 51 5.48 -9.31 -3.54
CA ARG A 51 5.91 -10.58 -2.95
C ARG A 51 5.46 -10.73 -1.49
N ALA A 52 5.60 -9.66 -0.70
CA ALA A 52 5.15 -9.65 0.68
C ALA A 52 3.62 -9.79 0.77
N VAL A 53 2.88 -9.06 -0.06
CA VAL A 53 1.41 -9.16 -0.15
C VAL A 53 0.99 -10.59 -0.53
N ARG A 54 1.65 -11.22 -1.51
CA ARG A 54 1.36 -12.61 -1.91
C ARG A 54 1.53 -13.58 -0.76
N SER A 55 2.59 -13.44 0.03
CA SER A 55 2.83 -14.29 1.19
C SER A 55 1.72 -14.18 2.25
N ILE A 56 1.22 -12.98 2.49
CA ILE A 56 0.14 -12.69 3.44
C ILE A 56 -1.22 -13.22 2.94
N LEU A 57 -1.53 -12.98 1.67
CA LEU A 57 -2.80 -13.42 1.08
C LEU A 57 -2.95 -14.94 1.08
N GLY A 58 -1.85 -15.68 0.88
CA GLY A 58 -1.86 -17.14 0.84
C GLY A 58 -2.85 -17.67 -0.19
N SER A 59 -3.96 -18.28 0.27
CA SER A 59 -5.01 -18.83 -0.59
C SER A 59 -6.07 -17.81 -1.04
N VAL A 60 -6.08 -16.61 -0.47
CA VAL A 60 -7.03 -15.56 -0.87
C VAL A 60 -6.66 -15.04 -2.26
N ARG A 61 -7.62 -15.08 -3.18
CA ARG A 61 -7.43 -14.61 -4.56
C ARG A 61 -8.04 -13.23 -4.72
N LEU A 62 -7.22 -12.30 -5.19
CA LEU A 62 -7.70 -11.01 -5.67
C LEU A 62 -8.15 -11.17 -7.12
N ASN A 63 -9.26 -10.54 -7.47
CA ASN A 63 -9.83 -10.57 -8.83
C ASN A 63 -9.84 -9.19 -9.52
N ALA A 64 -9.00 -8.29 -9.03
CA ALA A 64 -8.61 -7.03 -9.65
C ALA A 64 -7.15 -6.72 -9.28
N PRO A 65 -6.45 -5.83 -10.03
CA PRO A 65 -5.10 -5.41 -9.69
C PRO A 65 -5.04 -4.78 -8.29
N ALA A 66 -4.00 -5.08 -7.53
CA ALA A 66 -3.75 -4.47 -6.23
C ALA A 66 -2.84 -3.25 -6.37
N LEU A 67 -3.03 -2.26 -5.51
CA LEU A 67 -2.09 -1.16 -5.35
C LEU A 67 -1.06 -1.55 -4.29
N VAL A 68 0.18 -1.67 -4.70
CA VAL A 68 1.30 -2.10 -3.85
C VAL A 68 2.39 -1.04 -3.83
N CYS A 69 3.38 -1.20 -2.94
CA CYS A 69 4.43 -0.20 -2.76
C CYS A 69 3.86 1.20 -2.51
N GLY A 70 2.80 1.31 -1.66
CA GLY A 70 2.15 2.58 -1.34
C GLY A 70 1.44 3.25 -2.51
N GLY A 71 0.97 2.49 -3.48
CA GLY A 71 0.31 3.00 -4.68
C GLY A 71 1.26 3.36 -5.82
N ALA A 72 2.58 3.14 -5.67
CA ALA A 72 3.53 3.37 -6.75
C ALA A 72 3.42 2.35 -7.89
N MET A 73 2.78 1.21 -7.63
CA MET A 73 2.60 0.12 -8.59
C MET A 73 1.21 -0.50 -8.45
N ALA A 74 0.53 -0.72 -9.58
CA ALA A 74 -0.60 -1.63 -9.69
C ALA A 74 -0.10 -3.02 -10.13
N TYR A 75 -0.44 -4.07 -9.38
CA TYR A 75 0.04 -5.43 -9.63
C TYR A 75 -1.12 -6.42 -9.71
N HIS A 76 -1.18 -7.20 -10.79
CA HIS A 76 -2.19 -8.21 -11.01
C HIS A 76 -1.69 -9.59 -10.57
N PHE A 77 -2.25 -10.11 -9.47
CA PHE A 77 -1.77 -11.33 -8.83
C PHE A 77 -2.08 -12.61 -9.61
N ALA A 78 -3.03 -12.58 -10.54
CA ALA A 78 -3.43 -13.75 -11.31
C ALA A 78 -2.41 -14.11 -12.40
N ASP A 79 -1.84 -13.13 -13.08
CA ASP A 79 -0.91 -13.30 -14.20
C ASP A 79 0.49 -12.71 -13.95
N GLY A 80 0.68 -11.99 -12.85
CA GLY A 80 1.95 -11.38 -12.50
C GLY A 80 2.27 -10.08 -13.25
N THR A 81 1.32 -9.55 -14.02
CA THR A 81 1.53 -8.26 -14.72
C THR A 81 1.54 -7.09 -13.76
N SER A 82 2.32 -6.07 -14.08
CA SER A 82 2.41 -4.86 -13.27
C SER A 82 2.39 -3.60 -14.13
N ARG A 83 1.89 -2.52 -13.55
CA ARG A 83 1.96 -1.17 -14.10
C ARG A 83 2.58 -0.25 -13.05
N THR A 84 3.73 0.32 -13.37
CA THR A 84 4.34 1.39 -12.56
C THR A 84 3.54 2.68 -12.73
N LEU A 85 3.13 3.28 -11.61
CA LEU A 85 2.41 4.56 -11.60
C LEU A 85 3.36 5.73 -11.35
N CYS A 86 4.42 5.52 -10.55
CA CYS A 86 5.51 6.47 -10.42
C CYS A 86 6.82 5.74 -10.11
N SER A 87 7.94 6.30 -10.58
CA SER A 87 9.30 5.82 -10.27
C SER A 87 10.29 6.98 -10.34
N PHE A 88 11.39 6.86 -9.61
CA PHE A 88 12.55 7.73 -9.78
C PHE A 88 13.31 7.30 -11.05
N ALA A 89 13.67 8.27 -11.87
CA ALA A 89 14.49 8.02 -13.04
C ALA A 89 15.91 7.59 -12.65
N GLY A 90 16.62 6.89 -13.55
CA GLY A 90 17.95 6.36 -13.28
C GLY A 90 18.99 7.41 -12.84
N GLN A 91 18.84 8.66 -13.24
CA GLN A 91 19.69 9.77 -12.76
C GLN A 91 19.47 10.12 -11.28
N ASP A 92 18.30 9.85 -10.72
CA ASP A 92 18.00 10.08 -9.31
C ASP A 92 18.52 8.93 -8.45
N ALA A 93 18.71 7.74 -9.02
CA ALA A 93 19.27 6.58 -8.33
C ALA A 93 20.70 6.86 -7.81
N ASP A 94 21.52 7.63 -8.53
CA ASP A 94 22.85 8.01 -8.08
C ASP A 94 22.85 8.83 -6.78
N LEU A 95 21.77 9.58 -6.53
CA LEU A 95 21.61 10.31 -5.28
C LEU A 95 21.42 9.36 -4.10
N PHE A 96 20.60 8.31 -4.27
CA PHE A 96 20.32 7.35 -3.21
C PHE A 96 21.53 6.50 -2.84
N THR A 97 22.46 6.25 -3.77
CA THR A 97 23.69 5.53 -3.50
C THR A 97 24.63 6.27 -2.54
N ARG A 98 24.50 7.59 -2.47
CA ARG A 98 25.31 8.46 -1.59
C ARG A 98 24.71 8.63 -0.19
N LEU A 99 23.40 8.39 -0.02
CA LEU A 99 22.71 8.56 1.27
C LEU A 99 23.28 7.69 2.39
N PRO A 100 23.66 6.41 2.17
CA PRO A 100 24.23 5.57 3.23
C PRO A 100 25.48 6.16 3.88
N ASP A 101 26.38 6.73 3.08
CA ASP A 101 27.69 7.24 3.56
C ASP A 101 27.52 8.57 4.32
N ALA A 102 26.57 9.39 3.90
CA ALA A 102 26.34 10.71 4.48
C ALA A 102 25.55 10.68 5.80
N ALA A 103 24.65 9.70 5.99
CA ALA A 103 23.64 9.77 7.05
C ALA A 103 23.72 8.67 8.12
N GLY A 104 24.49 7.61 7.92
CA GLY A 104 24.59 6.52 8.91
C GLY A 104 23.29 5.73 9.11
N VAL A 105 22.40 5.69 8.11
CA VAL A 105 21.07 5.05 8.19
C VAL A 105 20.98 3.78 7.37
N GLY A 106 20.03 2.91 7.71
CA GLY A 106 19.61 1.81 6.86
C GLY A 106 18.88 2.34 5.61
N VAL A 107 19.24 1.84 4.43
CA VAL A 107 18.68 2.27 3.15
C VAL A 107 18.25 1.06 2.34
N ALA A 108 16.96 1.01 1.99
CA ALA A 108 16.42 0.01 1.08
C ALA A 108 15.68 0.68 -0.08
N LEU A 109 15.81 0.10 -1.26
CA LEU A 109 15.18 0.53 -2.49
C LEU A 109 14.12 -0.50 -2.89
N GLN A 110 12.90 -0.08 -3.14
CA GLN A 110 11.88 -0.91 -3.79
C GLN A 110 11.95 -0.65 -5.29
N MET A 111 12.24 -1.69 -6.05
CA MET A 111 12.50 -1.60 -7.49
C MET A 111 11.24 -1.84 -8.31
N THR A 112 11.22 -1.40 -9.56
CA THR A 112 10.11 -1.62 -10.50
C THR A 112 9.91 -3.10 -10.88
N ASP A 113 10.94 -3.93 -10.71
CA ASP A 113 10.86 -5.39 -10.87
C ASP A 113 10.19 -6.09 -9.66
N GLY A 114 9.76 -5.33 -8.64
CA GLY A 114 9.13 -5.83 -7.42
C GLY A 114 10.11 -6.36 -6.37
N THR A 115 11.43 -6.24 -6.59
CA THR A 115 12.46 -6.61 -5.61
C THR A 115 12.74 -5.47 -4.63
N THR A 116 13.29 -5.83 -3.46
CA THR A 116 13.85 -4.88 -2.50
C THR A 116 15.35 -5.04 -2.48
N ARG A 117 16.08 -3.95 -2.74
CA ARG A 117 17.53 -3.91 -2.68
C ARG A 117 18.00 -3.10 -1.50
N VAL A 118 18.85 -3.67 -0.66
CA VAL A 118 19.37 -3.02 0.54
C VAL A 118 20.80 -2.56 0.27
N LEU A 119 20.98 -1.24 0.25
CA LEU A 119 22.29 -0.61 0.07
C LEU A 119 23.07 -0.57 1.39
N ARG A 120 22.36 -0.36 2.48
CA ARG A 120 22.94 -0.37 3.83
C ARG A 120 21.94 -0.95 4.82
N MET A 121 22.36 -1.94 5.57
CA MET A 121 21.55 -2.53 6.63
C MET A 121 21.72 -1.76 7.92
N SER A 122 20.63 -1.57 8.67
CA SER A 122 20.58 -1.20 10.08
C SER A 122 19.68 -2.17 10.84
N GLU A 123 19.77 -2.21 12.15
CA GLU A 123 18.90 -3.08 12.96
C GLU A 123 17.43 -2.72 12.79
N ALA A 124 17.12 -1.43 12.72
CA ALA A 124 15.76 -0.96 12.50
C ALA A 124 15.21 -1.39 11.13
N LEU A 125 16.01 -1.25 10.06
CA LEU A 125 15.64 -1.71 8.72
C LEU A 125 15.45 -3.23 8.68
N GLU A 126 16.37 -4.01 9.26
CA GLU A 126 16.24 -5.47 9.28
C GLU A 126 14.98 -5.91 10.01
N ARG A 127 14.69 -5.32 11.16
CA ARG A 127 13.48 -5.58 11.93
C ARG A 127 12.23 -5.28 11.10
N HIS A 128 12.19 -4.15 10.41
CA HIS A 128 11.09 -3.78 9.53
C HIS A 128 10.90 -4.79 8.40
N LEU A 129 11.97 -5.10 7.65
CA LEU A 129 11.89 -6.04 6.52
C LEU A 129 11.39 -7.43 6.97
N ARG A 130 11.78 -7.87 8.17
CA ARG A 130 11.27 -9.12 8.77
C ARG A 130 9.79 -9.02 9.15
N GLN A 131 9.38 -7.93 9.82
CA GLN A 131 7.98 -7.71 10.22
C GLN A 131 7.04 -7.61 9.01
N GLU A 132 7.53 -6.99 7.93
CA GLU A 132 6.76 -6.81 6.70
C GLU A 132 6.87 -8.00 5.74
N TRP A 133 7.52 -9.10 6.16
CA TRP A 133 7.74 -10.28 5.31
C TRP A 133 8.36 -9.93 3.95
N THR A 134 9.22 -8.90 3.91
CA THR A 134 9.82 -8.39 2.69
C THR A 134 11.18 -9.05 2.46
N PRO A 135 11.30 -9.97 1.50
CA PRO A 135 12.59 -10.51 1.10
C PRO A 135 13.41 -9.43 0.39
N TYR A 136 14.71 -9.43 0.63
CA TYR A 136 15.61 -8.42 0.08
C TYR A 136 16.90 -9.05 -0.47
N LEU A 137 17.58 -8.28 -1.31
CA LEU A 137 18.93 -8.56 -1.81
C LEU A 137 19.85 -7.45 -1.33
N LEU A 138 21.04 -7.81 -0.82
CA LEU A 138 22.08 -6.83 -0.59
C LEU A 138 22.61 -6.34 -1.95
N ALA A 139 22.77 -5.04 -2.09
CA ALA A 139 23.19 -4.41 -3.33
C ALA A 139 24.20 -3.30 -3.03
N ASN A 140 25.03 -2.99 -4.00
CA ASN A 140 25.91 -1.83 -3.98
C ASN A 140 25.47 -0.81 -5.05
N ALA A 141 26.15 0.35 -5.08
CA ALA A 141 25.82 1.42 -6.03
C ALA A 141 25.87 0.99 -7.51
N ALA A 142 26.77 0.06 -7.85
CA ALA A 142 26.90 -0.41 -9.24
C ALA A 142 25.72 -1.30 -9.65
N ASP A 143 25.13 -2.04 -8.71
CA ASP A 143 24.02 -2.96 -8.96
C ASP A 143 22.69 -2.25 -9.26
N ILE A 144 22.60 -0.94 -8.93
CA ILE A 144 21.37 -0.15 -9.12
C ILE A 144 21.54 0.98 -10.15
N LYS A 145 22.73 1.12 -10.72
CA LYS A 145 23.02 2.19 -11.67
C LYS A 145 22.16 2.06 -12.93
N GLY A 146 21.34 3.10 -13.19
CA GLY A 146 20.44 3.12 -14.34
C GLY A 146 19.11 2.39 -14.14
N GLU A 147 18.91 1.75 -12.98
CA GLU A 147 17.67 1.09 -12.63
C GLU A 147 16.60 2.09 -12.17
N GLU A 148 15.34 1.77 -12.39
CA GLU A 148 14.23 2.56 -11.88
C GLU A 148 13.83 2.12 -10.48
N VAL A 149 13.69 3.11 -9.58
CA VAL A 149 13.34 2.90 -8.18
C VAL A 149 11.93 3.41 -7.91
N LEU A 150 11.07 2.57 -7.37
CA LEU A 150 9.70 2.96 -6.98
C LEU A 150 9.72 3.86 -5.74
N ARG A 151 10.39 3.41 -4.70
CA ARG A 151 10.48 4.09 -3.40
C ARG A 151 11.79 3.81 -2.70
N VAL A 152 12.20 4.75 -1.85
CA VAL A 152 13.34 4.57 -0.95
C VAL A 152 12.83 4.53 0.49
N LEU A 153 13.24 3.51 1.23
CA LEU A 153 12.98 3.34 2.66
C LEU A 153 14.25 3.70 3.42
N LEU A 154 14.15 4.70 4.28
CA LEU A 154 15.24 5.17 5.14
C LEU A 154 14.91 4.88 6.60
N TYR A 155 15.79 4.18 7.28
CA TYR A 155 15.65 3.84 8.70
C TYR A 155 16.82 4.40 9.50
N GLN A 156 16.52 5.31 10.42
CA GLN A 156 17.50 5.95 11.30
C GLN A 156 17.26 5.53 12.75
N ASP A 157 18.32 5.12 13.46
CA ASP A 157 18.23 4.60 14.83
C ASP A 157 17.90 5.68 15.88
N SER A 158 17.98 6.96 15.55
CA SER A 158 17.42 8.08 16.33
C SER A 158 17.68 9.42 15.62
N LYS A 159 16.66 10.29 15.51
CA LYS A 159 16.69 11.67 15.01
C LYS A 159 16.55 11.83 13.47
N ALA A 160 15.42 11.38 12.92
CA ALA A 160 15.09 11.55 11.50
C ALA A 160 14.93 13.03 11.05
N VAL A 161 14.67 13.95 11.97
CA VAL A 161 14.35 15.35 11.65
C VAL A 161 15.45 16.09 10.86
N PRO A 162 16.75 15.99 11.17
CA PRO A 162 17.78 16.64 10.38
C PRO A 162 17.90 16.09 8.95
N MET A 163 17.57 14.82 8.74
CA MET A 163 17.66 14.17 7.44
C MET A 163 16.54 14.62 6.52
N ILE A 164 15.32 14.83 7.02
CA ILE A 164 14.20 15.36 6.23
C ILE A 164 14.61 16.66 5.55
N SER A 165 15.12 17.62 6.32
CA SER A 165 15.52 18.93 5.78
C SER A 165 16.68 18.85 4.78
N LEU A 166 17.58 17.89 4.95
CA LEU A 166 18.67 17.65 4.00
C LEU A 166 18.14 17.06 2.68
N LEU A 167 17.22 16.10 2.79
CA LEU A 167 16.60 15.44 1.64
C LEU A 167 15.70 16.40 0.86
N GLU A 168 14.89 17.19 1.52
CA GLU A 168 14.03 18.19 0.89
C GLU A 168 14.85 19.23 0.10
N LYS A 169 15.98 19.66 0.66
CA LYS A 169 16.90 20.57 -0.05
C LYS A 169 17.58 19.91 -1.25
N SER A 170 17.90 18.62 -1.16
CA SER A 170 18.64 17.92 -2.21
C SER A 170 17.73 17.43 -3.34
N LEU A 171 16.50 17.04 -3.02
CA LEU A 171 15.56 16.44 -3.94
C LEU A 171 14.57 17.45 -4.55
N GLY A 172 14.37 18.60 -3.87
CA GLY A 172 13.44 19.65 -4.31
C GLY A 172 11.99 19.15 -4.48
N ASP A 173 11.21 19.85 -5.29
CA ASP A 173 9.77 19.57 -5.51
C ASP A 173 9.48 18.25 -6.25
N ARG A 174 10.51 17.50 -6.64
CA ARG A 174 10.37 16.26 -7.40
C ARG A 174 10.08 15.02 -6.52
N THR A 175 10.17 15.19 -5.21
CA THR A 175 10.08 14.05 -4.27
C THR A 175 9.10 14.35 -3.17
N ALA A 176 8.14 13.45 -2.95
CA ALA A 176 7.34 13.46 -1.76
C ALA A 176 8.04 12.66 -0.65
N VAL A 177 8.15 13.25 0.53
CA VAL A 177 8.66 12.59 1.74
C VAL A 177 7.47 12.21 2.60
N LEU A 178 7.31 10.92 2.86
CA LEU A 178 6.25 10.38 3.69
C LEU A 178 6.85 9.86 5.00
N LEU A 179 6.20 10.15 6.11
CA LEU A 179 6.50 9.48 7.38
C LEU A 179 5.93 8.07 7.34
N GLY A 180 6.70 7.08 7.77
CA GLY A 180 6.22 5.70 7.84
C GLY A 180 5.14 5.55 8.92
N GLU A 181 3.95 5.12 8.54
CA GLU A 181 2.79 5.03 9.43
C GLU A 181 2.92 3.93 10.50
N ARG A 182 3.67 2.88 10.22
CA ARG A 182 3.83 1.70 11.11
C ARG A 182 5.19 1.57 11.77
N ALA A 183 6.17 2.28 11.27
CA ALA A 183 7.48 2.28 11.89
C ALA A 183 7.50 3.30 13.02
N ALA A 184 8.30 3.01 14.05
CA ALA A 184 8.66 4.01 15.04
C ALA A 184 9.07 5.31 14.34
N ALA A 185 9.02 6.44 15.02
CA ALA A 185 9.20 7.82 14.53
C ALA A 185 10.45 8.09 13.64
N ASP A 186 11.17 7.05 13.23
CA ASP A 186 12.49 7.07 12.63
C ASP A 186 12.53 6.57 11.18
N THR A 187 11.35 6.36 10.54
CA THR A 187 11.27 5.88 9.17
C THR A 187 10.79 6.96 8.22
N LEU A 188 11.54 7.15 7.14
CA LEU A 188 11.14 8.00 6.02
C LEU A 188 10.97 7.15 4.76
N ILE A 189 9.90 7.41 4.04
CA ILE A 189 9.65 6.83 2.74
C ILE A 189 9.72 7.96 1.71
N LEU A 190 10.65 7.83 0.76
CA LEU A 190 10.75 8.77 -0.36
C LEU A 190 10.05 8.19 -1.57
N THR A 191 9.19 8.97 -2.17
CA THR A 191 8.54 8.67 -3.45
C THR A 191 8.84 9.77 -4.46
N PRO A 192 8.88 9.49 -5.77
CA PRO A 192 9.18 10.51 -6.78
C PRO A 192 8.12 11.62 -6.83
N ARG A 193 6.90 11.27 -6.56
CA ARG A 193 5.74 12.16 -6.41
C ARG A 193 4.60 11.41 -5.72
N THR A 194 3.63 12.14 -5.23
CA THR A 194 2.38 11.52 -4.81
C THR A 194 1.57 11.13 -6.05
N VAL A 195 1.21 9.86 -6.16
CA VAL A 195 0.28 9.38 -7.20
C VAL A 195 -1.11 9.86 -6.84
N SER A 196 -1.82 10.47 -7.79
CA SER A 196 -3.18 10.95 -7.53
C SER A 196 -4.14 9.78 -7.28
N GLY A 197 -5.17 10.03 -6.45
CA GLY A 197 -6.19 9.02 -6.21
C GLY A 197 -6.90 8.57 -7.48
N HIS A 198 -7.09 9.46 -8.45
CA HIS A 198 -7.66 9.11 -9.77
C HIS A 198 -6.77 8.14 -10.54
N GLU A 199 -5.45 8.40 -10.64
CA GLU A 199 -4.52 7.48 -11.32
C GLU A 199 -4.51 6.09 -10.66
N MET A 200 -4.59 6.04 -9.33
CA MET A 200 -4.67 4.79 -8.57
C MET A 200 -5.98 4.05 -8.83
N LEU A 201 -7.12 4.75 -8.81
CA LEU A 201 -8.44 4.15 -9.09
C LEU A 201 -8.50 3.63 -10.52
N ASP A 202 -8.06 4.39 -11.51
CA ASP A 202 -8.02 3.96 -12.91
C ASP A 202 -7.14 2.72 -13.09
N ALA A 203 -6.01 2.64 -12.41
CA ALA A 203 -5.11 1.51 -12.52
C ALA A 203 -5.72 0.18 -12.03
N VAL A 204 -6.65 0.23 -11.08
CA VAL A 204 -7.35 -0.97 -10.58
C VAL A 204 -8.65 -1.25 -11.32
N CYS A 205 -9.31 -0.23 -11.86
CA CYS A 205 -10.63 -0.33 -12.48
C CYS A 205 -10.58 -0.73 -13.95
N MET A 206 -9.73 -0.05 -14.73
CA MET A 206 -9.67 -0.25 -16.19
C MET A 206 -9.41 -1.71 -16.61
N PRO A 207 -8.45 -2.44 -15.99
CA PRO A 207 -8.18 -3.83 -16.39
C PRO A 207 -9.35 -4.79 -16.15
N VAL A 208 -10.29 -4.43 -15.28
CA VAL A 208 -11.43 -5.28 -14.92
C VAL A 208 -12.78 -4.73 -15.40
N GLY A 209 -12.75 -3.61 -16.15
CA GLY A 209 -13.94 -3.01 -16.77
C GLY A 209 -14.96 -2.48 -15.74
N ILE A 210 -14.48 -1.98 -14.60
CA ILE A 210 -15.29 -1.34 -13.55
C ILE A 210 -15.18 0.18 -13.70
N ASN A 211 -16.29 0.88 -13.50
CA ASN A 211 -16.27 2.33 -13.44
C ASN A 211 -15.65 2.76 -12.07
N PRO A 212 -14.72 3.73 -12.03
CA PRO A 212 -14.19 4.27 -10.78
C PRO A 212 -15.26 4.73 -9.77
N GLU A 213 -16.42 5.15 -10.23
CA GLU A 213 -17.57 5.51 -9.38
C GLU A 213 -18.19 4.32 -8.62
N ASP A 214 -17.97 3.10 -9.11
CA ASP A 214 -18.47 1.85 -8.51
C ASP A 214 -17.46 1.21 -7.55
N VAL A 215 -16.32 1.87 -7.32
CA VAL A 215 -15.34 1.43 -6.33
C VAL A 215 -15.76 1.89 -4.94
N LEU A 216 -15.71 0.96 -3.99
CA LEU A 216 -15.75 1.27 -2.56
C LEU A 216 -14.34 1.20 -1.98
N VAL A 217 -13.84 2.32 -1.49
CA VAL A 217 -12.56 2.40 -0.80
C VAL A 217 -12.77 2.19 0.70
N LEU A 218 -12.14 1.16 1.28
CA LEU A 218 -12.11 0.89 2.72
C LEU A 218 -10.73 1.28 3.27
N ALA A 219 -10.69 2.27 4.13
CA ALA A 219 -9.45 2.90 4.57
C ALA A 219 -9.25 2.84 6.10
N GLY A 220 -8.02 2.50 6.51
CA GLY A 220 -7.59 2.46 7.92
C GLY A 220 -6.43 3.39 8.24
N GLY A 221 -5.52 3.64 7.31
CA GLY A 221 -4.32 4.45 7.48
C GLY A 221 -4.25 5.68 6.58
N MET A 222 -3.41 6.66 6.97
CA MET A 222 -3.25 7.94 6.25
C MET A 222 -2.75 7.78 4.82
N SER A 223 -2.05 6.70 4.50
CA SER A 223 -1.62 6.36 3.13
C SER A 223 -2.77 6.20 2.13
N MET A 224 -3.99 5.99 2.62
CA MET A 224 -5.21 5.91 1.81
C MET A 224 -5.89 7.27 1.57
N LEU A 225 -5.39 8.36 2.15
CA LEU A 225 -6.10 9.66 2.12
C LEU A 225 -6.39 10.15 0.71
N GLU A 226 -5.43 10.03 -0.22
CA GLU A 226 -5.63 10.43 -1.61
C GLU A 226 -6.70 9.58 -2.31
N LEU A 227 -6.75 8.28 -2.04
CA LEU A 227 -7.81 7.40 -2.54
C LEU A 227 -9.18 7.78 -1.97
N VAL A 228 -9.25 8.06 -0.67
CA VAL A 228 -10.50 8.44 0.01
C VAL A 228 -11.06 9.76 -0.54
N ARG A 229 -10.19 10.76 -0.77
CA ARG A 229 -10.59 12.06 -1.32
C ARG A 229 -11.11 12.00 -2.75
N ASN A 230 -10.60 11.05 -3.54
CA ASN A 230 -10.93 10.93 -4.95
C ASN A 230 -11.99 9.84 -5.25
N ALA A 231 -12.33 9.02 -4.28
CA ALA A 231 -13.34 7.97 -4.44
C ALA A 231 -14.76 8.53 -4.29
N SER A 232 -15.67 8.13 -5.18
CA SER A 232 -17.10 8.42 -5.06
C SER A 232 -17.73 7.71 -3.86
N ARG A 233 -17.11 6.65 -3.35
CA ARG A 233 -17.57 5.89 -2.18
C ARG A 233 -16.38 5.50 -1.32
N SER A 234 -16.39 5.96 -0.08
CA SER A 234 -15.33 5.62 0.87
C SER A 234 -15.88 5.41 2.28
N VAL A 235 -15.23 4.49 3.00
CA VAL A 235 -15.54 4.17 4.40
C VAL A 235 -14.23 4.10 5.16
N ALA A 236 -14.11 4.87 6.24
CA ALA A 236 -12.98 4.78 7.16
C ALA A 236 -13.33 3.91 8.37
N ALA A 237 -12.33 3.25 8.97
CA ALA A 237 -12.51 2.57 10.25
C ALA A 237 -12.80 3.57 11.38
N ALA A 238 -13.49 3.12 12.42
CA ALA A 238 -13.85 3.98 13.55
C ALA A 238 -12.62 4.55 14.27
N ASP A 239 -11.54 3.79 14.35
CA ASP A 239 -10.25 4.13 14.93
C ASP A 239 -9.23 4.70 13.93
N ALA A 240 -9.62 4.93 12.67
CA ALA A 240 -8.75 5.57 11.69
C ALA A 240 -8.38 7.01 12.10
N PRO A 241 -7.25 7.54 11.63
CA PRO A 241 -6.84 8.92 11.92
C PRO A 241 -7.96 9.94 11.66
N PRO A 242 -8.11 10.98 12.49
CA PRO A 242 -9.21 11.93 12.37
C PRO A 242 -9.36 12.58 10.99
N GLU A 243 -8.24 12.93 10.34
CA GLU A 243 -8.24 13.51 9.00
C GLU A 243 -8.83 12.54 7.97
N LEU A 244 -8.50 11.24 8.05
CA LEU A 244 -9.02 10.22 7.17
C LEU A 244 -10.52 10.01 7.38
N ARG A 245 -10.99 10.00 8.65
CA ARG A 245 -12.41 9.89 8.99
C ARG A 245 -13.22 11.08 8.50
N LEU A 246 -12.66 12.30 8.56
CA LEU A 246 -13.30 13.51 8.05
C LEU A 246 -13.39 13.53 6.51
N ALA A 247 -12.41 12.95 5.82
CA ALA A 247 -12.39 12.86 4.36
C ALA A 247 -13.34 11.76 3.82
N ALA A 248 -13.59 10.71 4.59
CA ALA A 248 -14.43 9.59 4.18
C ALA A 248 -15.93 9.94 4.24
N GLN A 249 -16.72 9.36 3.32
CA GLN A 249 -18.18 9.58 3.29
C GLN A 249 -18.90 8.87 4.43
N LYS A 250 -18.34 7.78 4.92
CA LYS A 250 -18.87 7.01 6.06
C LYS A 250 -17.73 6.55 6.98
N VAL A 251 -18.09 6.29 8.22
CA VAL A 251 -17.21 5.69 9.22
C VAL A 251 -17.88 4.42 9.73
N THR A 252 -17.13 3.34 9.96
CA THR A 252 -17.66 2.09 10.52
C THR A 252 -18.06 2.27 11.98
N LEU A 253 -18.87 1.35 12.50
CA LEU A 253 -19.20 1.29 13.92
C LEU A 253 -18.10 0.62 14.74
N THR A 254 -17.31 -0.25 14.09
CA THR A 254 -16.26 -1.05 14.71
C THR A 254 -14.88 -0.52 14.31
N ASP A 255 -13.93 -0.71 15.21
CA ASP A 255 -12.52 -0.44 14.97
C ASP A 255 -11.91 -1.46 13.99
N ALA A 256 -10.76 -1.16 13.42
CA ALA A 256 -10.04 -2.04 12.51
C ALA A 256 -9.79 -3.42 13.15
N ALA A 257 -9.27 -3.45 14.38
CA ALA A 257 -9.01 -4.68 15.13
C ALA A 257 -10.28 -5.48 15.47
N ALA A 258 -11.43 -4.82 15.59
CA ALA A 258 -12.73 -5.44 15.82
C ALA A 258 -13.42 -5.92 14.53
N GLY A 259 -12.78 -5.74 13.36
CA GLY A 259 -13.25 -6.27 12.09
C GLY A 259 -14.09 -5.31 11.25
N SER A 260 -13.75 -4.04 11.22
CA SER A 260 -14.46 -3.01 10.41
C SER A 260 -14.62 -3.40 8.94
N ALA A 261 -13.58 -3.98 8.31
CA ALA A 261 -13.67 -4.47 6.93
C ALA A 261 -14.65 -5.65 6.80
N VAL A 262 -14.67 -6.57 7.79
CA VAL A 262 -15.60 -7.71 7.84
C VAL A 262 -17.04 -7.19 7.95
N GLU A 263 -17.29 -6.21 8.80
CA GLU A 263 -18.62 -5.56 8.95
C GLU A 263 -19.13 -5.05 7.59
N VAL A 264 -18.31 -4.29 6.87
CA VAL A 264 -18.72 -3.69 5.59
C VAL A 264 -18.96 -4.77 4.51
N LEU A 265 -18.03 -5.71 4.34
CA LEU A 265 -18.13 -6.76 3.33
C LEU A 265 -19.33 -7.68 3.59
N TYR A 266 -19.55 -8.06 4.84
CA TYR A 266 -20.69 -8.90 5.21
C TYR A 266 -22.02 -8.18 4.96
N ARG A 267 -22.11 -6.88 5.29
CA ARG A 267 -23.29 -6.06 5.00
C ARG A 267 -23.58 -6.02 3.50
N MET A 268 -22.54 -5.82 2.66
CA MET A 268 -22.71 -5.81 1.20
C MET A 268 -23.25 -7.14 0.66
N VAL A 269 -22.76 -8.28 1.16
CA VAL A 269 -23.26 -9.60 0.76
C VAL A 269 -24.71 -9.77 1.16
N ARG A 270 -25.07 -9.46 2.41
CA ARG A 270 -26.42 -9.56 2.93
C ARG A 270 -27.43 -8.67 2.17
N ASP A 271 -27.03 -7.43 1.89
CA ASP A 271 -27.91 -6.49 1.18
C ASP A 271 -28.14 -6.92 -0.27
N ALA A 272 -27.16 -7.55 -0.92
CA ALA A 272 -27.31 -8.14 -2.24
C ALA A 272 -28.23 -9.39 -2.23
N GLU A 273 -28.24 -10.18 -1.16
CA GLU A 273 -29.13 -11.34 -1.00
C GLU A 273 -30.59 -10.91 -0.77
N ASN A 274 -30.82 -9.80 -0.09
CA ASN A 274 -32.17 -9.31 0.19
C ASN A 274 -32.85 -8.65 -1.04
N LEU A 275 -32.10 -8.40 -2.10
CA LEU A 275 -32.57 -7.76 -3.34
C LEU A 275 -32.63 -8.74 -4.53
N ALA A 276 -32.22 -10.00 -4.34
CA ALA A 276 -32.26 -11.07 -5.34
C ALA A 276 -33.48 -11.96 -5.15
#